data_477638f09a85390caf06751d246cde0e
#
_entry.id   477638f09a85390caf06751d246cde0e
#
_cell.length_a   1.000
_cell.length_b   1.000
_cell.length_c   1.000
_cell.angle_alpha   90.00
_cell.angle_beta   90.00
_cell.angle_gamma   90.00
#
_symmetry.space_group_name_H-M   'P 1'
#
loop_
_entity.id
_entity.type
_entity.pdbx_description
1 polymer ?
#
loop_
_entity_poly.entity_id
_entity_poly.type
_entity_poly.pdbx_seq_one_letter_code
_entity_poly.pdbx_strand_id
1 'polypeptide(L)'
;MTHPSLEDIKLAVIGLGYVGLPLAAEFGKHRPVVGFDVNRDRIRALREGHDFTRELSDAELAASEGLAFSDDPASLEGCNVYIVTVPTPIDEHRQPDLTPLIKASETIGKTLKPGNIVIYESTVFPGATEEHCVPVLERVSGLTFNQDFYAGYSPERINPGDKLHRVTDIMKVTAGSTPDVADTVDRLYASVITAGTHRASSIKVAEAAKVIENTQRDLNIALVNELAMIFKRMNIDTQEVLEAAGTKWNFLPFRPGLVGGHCIGVDPYYLTHKAQAVGYHPEVILSGRRINDGMGRFVASELVKAMLDRCIQVNGARVLTMGLTFKENCPDLRNTRVIDVIRELQDYNVTVDVYDPWINPDEAYREYGIQPIEKPQVASYDGIVLAVAHNEFKAMPASEIRQLGRDAHVLYDLKYVLPKEAVDLRL
;
A
#
# COMPACT_ATOMS: atom_id res chain seq x y z
N MET A 1 2.70 -6.65 38.05
CA MET A 1 2.31 -5.21 38.04
C MET A 1 1.09 -5.04 37.17
N THR A 2 0.18 -4.14 37.48
CA THR A 2 -1.03 -3.95 36.67
C THR A 2 -0.74 -2.98 35.53
N HIS A 3 -1.11 -3.34 34.30
CA HIS A 3 -1.13 -2.43 33.17
C HIS A 3 -2.17 -1.31 33.38
N PRO A 4 -2.13 -0.18 32.62
CA PRO A 4 -3.03 0.95 32.81
C PRO A 4 -4.49 0.58 32.54
N SER A 5 -5.40 1.13 33.34
CA SER A 5 -6.83 1.13 33.03
C SER A 5 -7.11 2.07 31.85
N LEU A 6 -8.28 1.93 31.20
CA LEU A 6 -8.64 2.80 30.05
C LEU A 6 -8.61 4.30 30.38
N GLU A 7 -8.95 4.68 31.63
CA GLU A 7 -8.97 6.06 32.08
C GLU A 7 -7.57 6.61 32.34
N ASP A 8 -6.61 5.72 32.67
CA ASP A 8 -5.23 6.09 32.96
C ASP A 8 -4.32 6.08 31.73
N ILE A 9 -4.84 5.73 30.55
CA ILE A 9 -4.06 5.65 29.31
C ILE A 9 -3.60 7.05 28.88
N LYS A 10 -2.28 7.21 28.78
CA LYS A 10 -1.57 8.31 28.17
C LYS A 10 -0.95 7.79 26.87
N LEU A 11 -1.58 8.14 25.77
CA LEU A 11 -1.32 7.52 24.46
C LEU A 11 -0.25 8.27 23.68
N ALA A 12 0.67 7.53 23.05
CA ALA A 12 1.54 8.02 22.00
C ALA A 12 1.32 7.22 20.72
N VAL A 13 1.31 7.88 19.56
CA VAL A 13 1.33 7.25 18.22
C VAL A 13 2.64 7.61 17.55
N ILE A 14 3.42 6.58 17.17
CA ILE A 14 4.77 6.70 16.63
C ILE A 14 4.75 6.40 15.13
N GLY A 15 5.06 7.43 14.32
CA GLY A 15 4.92 7.43 12.88
C GLY A 15 3.59 8.07 12.46
N LEU A 16 3.64 9.25 11.85
CA LEU A 16 2.45 10.03 11.45
C LEU A 16 2.28 10.06 9.93
N GLY A 17 2.37 8.87 9.34
CA GLY A 17 2.08 8.64 7.92
C GLY A 17 0.59 8.42 7.65
N TYR A 18 0.29 7.71 6.54
CA TYR A 18 -1.06 7.36 6.09
C TYR A 18 -1.91 6.57 7.11
N VAL A 19 -1.25 5.87 8.03
CA VAL A 19 -1.89 5.05 9.06
C VAL A 19 -1.97 5.81 10.38
N GLY A 20 -0.81 6.28 10.85
CA GLY A 20 -0.70 6.81 12.21
C GLY A 20 -1.39 8.14 12.41
N LEU A 21 -1.39 9.03 11.41
CA LEU A 21 -2.04 10.32 11.56
C LEU A 21 -3.58 10.22 11.68
N PRO A 22 -4.30 9.50 10.81
CA PRO A 22 -5.75 9.32 10.97
C PRO A 22 -6.12 8.67 12.31
N LEU A 23 -5.36 7.67 12.73
CA LEU A 23 -5.59 7.01 14.00
C LEU A 23 -5.33 7.94 15.19
N ALA A 24 -4.21 8.67 15.20
CA ALA A 24 -3.87 9.62 16.24
C ALA A 24 -4.92 10.75 16.35
N ALA A 25 -5.40 11.23 15.21
CA ALA A 25 -6.46 12.24 15.15
C ALA A 25 -7.77 11.71 15.74
N GLU A 26 -8.15 10.47 15.41
CA GLU A 26 -9.37 9.88 15.94
C GLU A 26 -9.31 9.71 17.46
N PHE A 27 -8.21 9.19 18.00
CA PHE A 27 -8.00 9.16 19.44
C PHE A 27 -7.96 10.57 20.06
N GLY A 28 -7.36 11.55 19.36
CA GLY A 28 -7.24 12.93 19.79
C GLY A 28 -8.57 13.68 19.99
N LYS A 29 -9.66 13.19 19.37
CA LYS A 29 -11.02 13.70 19.64
C LYS A 29 -11.54 13.33 21.04
N HIS A 30 -10.99 12.28 21.64
CA HIS A 30 -11.53 11.68 22.86
C HIS A 30 -10.59 11.75 24.07
N ARG A 31 -9.28 11.92 23.84
CA ARG A 31 -8.24 11.94 24.88
C ARG A 31 -6.97 12.64 24.42
N PRO A 32 -6.09 13.04 25.35
CA PRO A 32 -4.76 13.53 25.01
C PRO A 32 -3.93 12.44 24.31
N VAL A 33 -3.31 12.80 23.17
CA VAL A 33 -2.44 11.93 22.38
C VAL A 33 -1.16 12.68 21.99
N VAL A 34 -0.02 12.02 22.13
CA VAL A 34 1.24 12.50 21.56
C VAL A 34 1.45 11.84 20.22
N GLY A 35 1.36 12.61 19.13
CA GLY A 35 1.77 12.18 17.80
C GLY A 35 3.25 12.45 17.61
N PHE A 36 4.06 11.39 17.51
CA PHE A 36 5.50 11.48 17.35
C PHE A 36 5.95 11.03 15.96
N ASP A 37 6.79 11.83 15.31
CA ASP A 37 7.46 11.46 14.06
C ASP A 37 8.89 12.00 14.05
N VAL A 38 9.82 11.21 13.51
CA VAL A 38 11.22 11.62 13.36
C VAL A 38 11.42 12.65 12.25
N ASN A 39 10.45 12.79 11.33
CA ASN A 39 10.49 13.74 10.22
C ASN A 39 10.05 15.12 10.70
N ARG A 40 11.03 16.02 10.90
CA ARG A 40 10.79 17.39 11.36
C ARG A 40 9.92 18.21 10.42
N ASP A 41 10.03 18.00 9.13
CA ASP A 41 9.21 18.74 8.15
C ASP A 41 7.75 18.28 8.24
N ARG A 42 7.53 16.97 8.48
CA ARG A 42 6.21 16.42 8.75
C ARG A 42 5.58 17.06 10.00
N ILE A 43 6.32 17.10 11.10
CA ILE A 43 5.84 17.68 12.37
C ILE A 43 5.56 19.18 12.22
N ARG A 44 6.41 19.92 11.50
CA ARG A 44 6.18 21.34 11.23
C ARG A 44 4.88 21.57 10.46
N ALA A 45 4.68 20.86 9.35
CA ALA A 45 3.47 20.98 8.55
C ALA A 45 2.20 20.63 9.34
N LEU A 46 2.25 19.57 10.15
CA LEU A 46 1.11 19.17 10.99
C LEU A 46 0.78 20.20 12.07
N ARG A 47 1.80 20.84 12.68
CA ARG A 47 1.60 21.97 13.61
C ARG A 47 0.99 23.20 12.95
N GLU A 48 1.24 23.38 11.66
CA GLU A 48 0.64 24.44 10.82
C GLU A 48 -0.75 24.05 10.29
N GLY A 49 -1.25 22.85 10.61
CA GLY A 49 -2.56 22.39 10.19
C GLY A 49 -2.60 21.74 8.81
N HIS A 50 -1.43 21.34 8.26
CA HIS A 50 -1.32 20.77 6.90
C HIS A 50 -0.93 19.32 6.90
N ASP A 51 -1.77 18.50 6.27
CA ASP A 51 -1.47 17.09 6.00
C ASP A 51 -1.12 16.86 4.52
N PHE A 52 0.19 16.69 4.19
CA PHE A 52 0.57 16.41 2.80
C PHE A 52 0.26 14.99 2.34
N THR A 53 -0.12 14.07 3.23
CA THR A 53 -0.64 12.77 2.81
C THR A 53 -2.09 12.88 2.30
N ARG A 54 -2.78 13.99 2.60
CA ARG A 54 -4.19 14.26 2.25
C ARG A 54 -5.18 13.22 2.77
N GLU A 55 -4.78 12.49 3.83
CA GLU A 55 -5.67 11.54 4.51
C GLU A 55 -6.68 12.29 5.40
N LEU A 56 -6.26 13.40 6.00
CA LEU A 56 -7.12 14.29 6.76
C LEU A 56 -7.24 15.66 6.10
N SER A 57 -8.43 16.21 6.14
CA SER A 57 -8.65 17.63 5.83
C SER A 57 -8.20 18.52 7.00
N ASP A 58 -7.92 19.78 6.73
CA ASP A 58 -7.55 20.78 7.76
C ASP A 58 -8.61 20.86 8.87
N ALA A 59 -9.89 20.71 8.51
CA ALA A 59 -10.99 20.69 9.48
C ALA A 59 -10.98 19.46 10.38
N GLU A 60 -10.65 18.28 9.85
CA GLU A 60 -10.53 17.04 10.63
C GLU A 60 -9.32 17.09 11.57
N LEU A 61 -8.22 17.66 11.08
CA LEU A 61 -7.03 17.85 11.90
C LEU A 61 -7.30 18.84 13.06
N ALA A 62 -7.98 19.94 12.78
CA ALA A 62 -8.39 20.92 13.80
C ALA A 62 -9.38 20.36 14.82
N ALA A 63 -10.24 19.42 14.43
CA ALA A 63 -11.18 18.75 15.33
C ALA A 63 -10.50 17.79 16.34
N SER A 64 -9.23 17.48 16.15
CA SER A 64 -8.46 16.56 17.01
C SER A 64 -7.74 17.33 18.12
N GLU A 65 -8.49 18.09 18.93
CA GLU A 65 -7.98 19.04 19.94
C GLU A 65 -7.01 18.40 20.95
N GLY A 66 -7.15 17.11 21.24
CA GLY A 66 -6.26 16.36 22.15
C GLY A 66 -4.95 15.92 21.54
N LEU A 67 -4.73 16.08 20.21
CA LEU A 67 -3.54 15.62 19.52
C LEU A 67 -2.43 16.68 19.52
N ALA A 68 -1.30 16.36 20.13
CA ALA A 68 -0.10 17.19 20.13
C ALA A 68 1.00 16.54 19.29
N PHE A 69 1.69 17.31 18.44
CA PHE A 69 2.74 16.80 17.55
C PHE A 69 4.14 17.05 18.13
N SER A 70 5.03 16.05 18.03
CA SER A 70 6.40 16.16 18.50
C SER A 70 7.39 15.36 17.66
N ASP A 71 8.58 15.91 17.49
CA ASP A 71 9.78 15.24 16.97
C ASP A 71 10.86 15.02 18.07
N ASP A 72 10.54 15.41 19.32
CA ASP A 72 11.40 15.22 20.48
C ASP A 72 11.01 13.94 21.24
N PRO A 73 11.92 12.93 21.33
CA PRO A 73 11.66 11.71 22.12
C PRO A 73 11.30 11.96 23.60
N ALA A 74 11.72 13.07 24.18
CA ALA A 74 11.37 13.42 25.57
C ALA A 74 9.84 13.57 25.77
N SER A 75 9.09 13.90 24.71
CA SER A 75 7.63 13.98 24.75
C SER A 75 6.95 12.64 25.07
N LEU A 76 7.65 11.52 24.89
CA LEU A 76 7.15 10.17 25.15
C LEU A 76 7.26 9.74 26.62
N GLU A 77 8.04 10.43 27.46
CA GLU A 77 8.32 10.04 28.85
C GLU A 77 7.08 9.97 29.76
N GLY A 78 6.04 10.71 29.41
CA GLY A 78 4.77 10.74 30.14
C GLY A 78 3.77 9.68 29.69
N CYS A 79 4.03 8.99 28.59
CA CYS A 79 3.12 8.01 27.99
C CYS A 79 3.26 6.64 28.64
N ASN A 80 2.18 5.83 28.57
CA ASN A 80 2.16 4.47 29.09
C ASN A 80 1.56 3.45 28.10
N VAL A 81 1.00 3.93 26.99
CA VAL A 81 0.59 3.12 25.84
C VAL A 81 1.16 3.75 24.57
N TYR A 82 1.85 2.95 23.78
CA TYR A 82 2.50 3.37 22.55
C TYR A 82 1.92 2.58 21.38
N ILE A 83 1.48 3.25 20.32
CA ILE A 83 1.04 2.62 19.07
C ILE A 83 2.08 2.92 18.00
N VAL A 84 2.66 1.88 17.40
CA VAL A 84 3.73 1.99 16.40
C VAL A 84 3.15 1.74 15.01
N THR A 85 3.22 2.76 14.16
CA THR A 85 2.64 2.80 12.80
C THR A 85 3.69 3.17 11.75
N VAL A 86 4.95 2.82 12.00
CA VAL A 86 6.06 3.11 11.10
C VAL A 86 6.01 2.22 9.84
N PRO A 87 6.58 2.66 8.70
CA PRO A 87 6.59 1.84 7.49
C PRO A 87 7.42 0.57 7.65
N THR A 88 7.05 -0.46 6.90
CA THR A 88 7.74 -1.75 6.81
C THR A 88 7.96 -2.07 5.33
N PRO A 89 9.00 -1.51 4.69
CA PRO A 89 9.31 -1.78 3.29
C PRO A 89 9.97 -3.16 3.11
N ILE A 90 10.19 -3.54 1.85
CA ILE A 90 11.10 -4.62 1.46
C ILE A 90 12.36 -4.02 0.84
N ASP A 91 13.49 -4.72 0.98
CA ASP A 91 14.73 -4.36 0.34
C ASP A 91 14.77 -4.74 -1.16
N GLU A 92 15.88 -4.48 -1.84
CA GLU A 92 16.13 -4.85 -3.25
C GLU A 92 16.07 -6.35 -3.51
N HIS A 93 16.29 -7.17 -2.47
CA HIS A 93 16.20 -8.63 -2.51
C HIS A 93 14.80 -9.15 -2.12
N ARG A 94 13.83 -8.24 -1.97
CA ARG A 94 12.44 -8.55 -1.56
C ARG A 94 12.36 -9.18 -0.17
N GLN A 95 13.32 -8.85 0.73
CA GLN A 95 13.29 -9.26 2.12
C GLN A 95 12.66 -8.15 2.98
N PRO A 96 11.92 -8.51 4.05
CA PRO A 96 11.36 -7.52 4.98
C PRO A 96 12.45 -6.65 5.62
N ASP A 97 12.32 -5.33 5.50
CA ASP A 97 13.18 -4.39 6.24
C ASP A 97 12.47 -3.94 7.52
N LEU A 98 12.88 -4.52 8.65
CA LEU A 98 12.36 -4.19 9.97
C LEU A 98 13.08 -3.00 10.64
N THR A 99 14.04 -2.35 9.95
CA THR A 99 14.83 -1.25 10.51
C THR A 99 13.97 -0.14 11.12
N PRO A 100 12.87 0.33 10.48
CA PRO A 100 12.03 1.35 11.10
C PRO A 100 11.36 0.88 12.41
N LEU A 101 10.91 -0.39 12.46
CA LEU A 101 10.33 -0.98 13.66
C LEU A 101 11.34 -1.11 14.79
N ILE A 102 12.55 -1.56 14.49
CA ILE A 102 13.65 -1.68 15.46
C ILE A 102 13.99 -0.30 16.04
N LYS A 103 14.14 0.72 15.19
CA LYS A 103 14.42 2.11 15.63
C LYS A 103 13.28 2.69 16.49
N ALA A 104 12.03 2.44 16.11
CA ALA A 104 10.87 2.85 16.92
C ALA A 104 10.89 2.17 18.29
N SER A 105 11.14 0.85 18.33
CA SER A 105 11.28 0.09 19.56
C SER A 105 12.45 0.56 20.43
N GLU A 106 13.59 0.92 19.83
CA GLU A 106 14.72 1.52 20.56
C GLU A 106 14.35 2.89 21.17
N THR A 107 13.59 3.70 20.43
CA THR A 107 13.14 5.00 20.93
C THR A 107 12.18 4.85 22.11
N ILE A 108 11.18 3.96 21.99
CA ILE A 108 10.22 3.67 23.04
C ILE A 108 10.93 3.03 24.25
N GLY A 109 11.84 2.10 24.03
CA GLY A 109 12.57 1.39 25.09
C GLY A 109 13.28 2.31 26.07
N LYS A 110 13.73 3.50 25.62
CA LYS A 110 14.38 4.51 26.47
C LYS A 110 13.42 5.17 27.48
N THR A 111 12.12 5.18 27.17
CA THR A 111 11.07 5.81 28.00
C THR A 111 10.15 4.80 28.66
N LEU A 112 10.29 3.51 28.32
CA LEU A 112 9.42 2.42 28.76
C LEU A 112 9.52 2.25 30.29
N LYS A 113 8.38 2.09 30.93
CA LYS A 113 8.25 1.92 32.39
C LYS A 113 7.44 0.67 32.71
N PRO A 114 7.56 0.13 33.93
CA PRO A 114 6.72 -0.97 34.37
C PRO A 114 5.23 -0.67 34.21
N GLY A 115 4.48 -1.64 33.68
CA GLY A 115 3.06 -1.55 33.36
C GLY A 115 2.76 -1.05 31.94
N ASN A 116 3.73 -0.51 31.21
CA ASN A 116 3.48 0.03 29.87
C ASN A 116 3.10 -1.04 28.84
N ILE A 117 2.36 -0.62 27.80
CA ILE A 117 1.95 -1.46 26.67
C ILE A 117 2.47 -0.84 25.37
N VAL A 118 3.12 -1.65 24.52
CA VAL A 118 3.54 -1.26 23.17
C VAL A 118 2.72 -2.04 22.15
N ILE A 119 1.93 -1.34 21.35
CA ILE A 119 1.05 -1.92 20.33
C ILE A 119 1.66 -1.66 18.96
N TYR A 120 1.84 -2.70 18.15
CA TYR A 120 2.32 -2.57 16.78
C TYR A 120 1.16 -2.64 15.80
N GLU A 121 1.12 -1.73 14.82
CA GLU A 121 0.15 -1.73 13.71
C GLU A 121 0.80 -1.96 12.36
N SER A 122 2.10 -1.76 12.26
CA SER A 122 2.84 -1.98 11.02
C SER A 122 2.66 -3.41 10.51
N THR A 123 2.50 -3.58 9.20
CA THR A 123 2.37 -4.91 8.59
C THR A 123 3.68 -5.68 8.73
N VAL A 124 3.59 -6.88 9.27
CA VAL A 124 4.74 -7.76 9.50
C VAL A 124 4.38 -9.22 9.27
N PHE A 125 5.38 -10.10 9.20
CA PHE A 125 5.16 -11.55 9.19
C PHE A 125 4.78 -12.06 10.59
N PRO A 126 4.08 -13.22 10.69
CA PRO A 126 3.69 -13.80 11.97
C PRO A 126 4.89 -14.09 12.88
N GLY A 127 4.87 -13.51 14.07
CA GLY A 127 5.92 -13.60 15.08
C GLY A 127 6.89 -12.42 15.11
N ALA A 128 6.83 -11.49 14.17
CA ALA A 128 7.79 -10.38 14.09
C ALA A 128 7.78 -9.50 15.34
N THR A 129 6.61 -9.18 15.88
CA THR A 129 6.50 -8.38 17.10
C THR A 129 7.25 -9.03 18.26
N GLU A 130 6.97 -10.32 18.54
CA GLU A 130 7.55 -11.03 19.68
C GLU A 130 9.00 -11.44 19.45
N GLU A 131 9.40 -11.76 18.22
CA GLU A 131 10.73 -12.27 17.89
C GLU A 131 11.77 -11.15 17.62
N HIS A 132 11.33 -9.96 17.17
CA HIS A 132 12.23 -8.88 16.76
C HIS A 132 12.03 -7.59 17.56
N CYS A 133 10.80 -7.16 17.81
CA CYS A 133 10.55 -5.89 18.50
C CYS A 133 10.68 -6.01 20.02
N VAL A 134 10.09 -7.04 20.60
CA VAL A 134 10.12 -7.28 22.06
C VAL A 134 11.56 -7.40 22.59
N PRO A 135 12.49 -8.19 21.98
CA PRO A 135 13.87 -8.25 22.46
C PRO A 135 14.61 -6.91 22.44
N VAL A 136 14.25 -6.01 21.52
CA VAL A 136 14.80 -4.65 21.50
C VAL A 136 14.28 -3.82 22.67
N LEU A 137 12.98 -3.91 22.96
CA LEU A 137 12.38 -3.24 24.10
C LEU A 137 13.03 -3.71 25.41
N GLU A 138 13.20 -5.04 25.61
CA GLU A 138 13.87 -5.62 26.79
C GLU A 138 15.31 -5.12 26.92
N ARG A 139 16.07 -5.21 25.83
CA ARG A 139 17.48 -4.80 25.82
C ARG A 139 17.66 -3.34 26.17
N VAL A 140 16.80 -2.45 25.66
CA VAL A 140 16.95 -1.00 25.83
C VAL A 140 16.41 -0.53 27.18
N SER A 141 15.28 -1.08 27.61
CA SER A 141 14.63 -0.66 28.88
C SER A 141 15.19 -1.37 30.11
N GLY A 142 15.76 -2.57 29.93
CA GLY A 142 16.13 -3.46 31.05
C GLY A 142 14.93 -4.13 31.74
N LEU A 143 13.73 -3.99 31.16
CA LEU A 143 12.49 -4.59 31.66
C LEU A 143 12.25 -5.95 31.05
N THR A 144 11.45 -6.78 31.71
CA THR A 144 11.12 -8.15 31.27
C THR A 144 9.72 -8.20 30.67
N PHE A 145 9.61 -8.76 29.47
CA PHE A 145 8.36 -8.94 28.75
C PHE A 145 7.35 -9.82 29.51
N ASN A 146 6.08 -9.42 29.49
CA ASN A 146 4.98 -10.07 30.19
C ASN A 146 5.10 -10.12 31.74
N GLN A 147 6.08 -9.39 32.29
CA GLN A 147 6.25 -9.19 33.74
C GLN A 147 6.20 -7.69 34.06
N ASP A 148 7.09 -6.92 33.42
CA ASP A 148 7.22 -5.50 33.66
C ASP A 148 6.53 -4.67 32.58
N PHE A 149 6.53 -5.10 31.32
CA PHE A 149 5.84 -4.46 30.21
C PHE A 149 5.15 -5.48 29.32
N TYR A 150 4.27 -5.01 28.44
CA TYR A 150 3.41 -5.85 27.61
C TYR A 150 3.42 -5.38 26.16
N ALA A 151 3.01 -6.29 25.25
CA ALA A 151 2.85 -5.96 23.84
C ALA A 151 1.42 -6.23 23.35
N GLY A 152 1.02 -5.50 22.34
CA GLY A 152 -0.19 -5.71 21.57
C GLY A 152 0.09 -5.65 20.07
N TYR A 153 -0.88 -6.07 19.29
CA TYR A 153 -0.87 -5.93 17.83
C TYR A 153 -2.28 -5.62 17.33
N SER A 154 -2.37 -4.68 16.41
CA SER A 154 -3.64 -4.34 15.76
C SER A 154 -3.35 -3.89 14.33
N PRO A 155 -3.52 -4.76 13.33
CA PRO A 155 -3.15 -4.44 11.96
C PRO A 155 -3.99 -3.31 11.39
N GLU A 156 -3.34 -2.45 10.59
CA GLU A 156 -4.06 -1.46 9.81
C GLU A 156 -4.73 -2.09 8.58
N ARG A 157 -5.96 -1.68 8.30
CA ARG A 157 -6.79 -2.19 7.21
C ARG A 157 -7.32 -1.08 6.30
N ILE A 158 -6.88 0.18 6.50
CA ILE A 158 -7.22 1.31 5.63
C ILE A 158 -6.64 1.06 4.24
N ASN A 159 -7.41 1.46 3.23
CA ASN A 159 -6.93 1.51 1.85
C ASN A 159 -6.61 2.99 1.52
N PRO A 160 -5.33 3.38 1.39
CA PRO A 160 -4.96 4.77 1.12
C PRO A 160 -5.75 5.38 -0.02
N GLY A 161 -6.25 6.61 0.20
CA GLY A 161 -7.10 7.33 -0.74
C GLY A 161 -8.57 6.86 -0.78
N ASP A 162 -8.98 5.87 0.00
CA ASP A 162 -10.39 5.49 0.16
C ASP A 162 -11.07 6.38 1.20
N LYS A 163 -11.91 7.28 0.72
CA LYS A 163 -12.65 8.23 1.58
C LYS A 163 -13.98 7.67 2.11
N LEU A 164 -14.39 6.49 1.63
CA LEU A 164 -15.63 5.84 2.06
C LEU A 164 -15.43 4.92 3.27
N HIS A 165 -14.28 4.24 3.34
CA HIS A 165 -13.95 3.31 4.42
C HIS A 165 -12.83 3.92 5.28
N ARG A 166 -13.22 4.71 6.26
CA ARG A 166 -12.30 5.38 7.19
C ARG A 166 -11.87 4.43 8.31
N VAL A 167 -10.89 4.85 9.10
CA VAL A 167 -10.38 4.06 10.23
C VAL A 167 -11.49 3.58 11.18
N THR A 168 -12.51 4.40 11.41
CA THR A 168 -13.65 4.09 12.27
C THR A 168 -14.64 3.08 11.69
N ASP A 169 -14.70 2.99 10.35
CA ASP A 169 -15.72 2.24 9.61
C ASP A 169 -15.27 0.82 9.24
N ILE A 170 -14.03 0.46 9.58
CA ILE A 170 -13.44 -0.85 9.30
C ILE A 170 -13.26 -1.60 10.62
N MET A 171 -13.85 -2.82 10.70
CA MET A 171 -13.66 -3.69 11.87
C MET A 171 -12.16 -3.89 12.13
N LYS A 172 -11.69 -3.55 13.33
CA LYS A 172 -10.28 -3.63 13.72
C LYS A 172 -9.97 -4.97 14.37
N VAL A 173 -8.90 -5.62 13.93
CA VAL A 173 -8.38 -6.83 14.62
C VAL A 173 -7.50 -6.37 15.76
N THR A 174 -7.62 -6.98 16.93
CA THR A 174 -6.85 -6.64 18.13
C THR A 174 -6.25 -7.89 18.77
N ALA A 175 -5.08 -7.76 19.38
CA ALA A 175 -4.44 -8.83 20.13
C ALA A 175 -3.55 -8.25 21.23
N GLY A 176 -3.30 -9.05 22.27
CA GLY A 176 -2.37 -8.72 23.35
C GLY A 176 -1.55 -9.91 23.78
N SER A 177 -0.42 -9.64 24.42
CA SER A 177 0.53 -10.66 24.86
C SER A 177 0.05 -11.48 26.08
N THR A 178 -0.94 -10.97 26.80
CA THR A 178 -1.67 -11.69 27.86
C THR A 178 -3.18 -11.47 27.67
N PRO A 179 -4.06 -12.31 28.27
CA PRO A 179 -5.51 -12.13 28.18
C PRO A 179 -5.99 -10.75 28.65
N ASP A 180 -5.45 -10.23 29.75
CA ASP A 180 -5.82 -8.94 30.34
C ASP A 180 -5.35 -7.78 29.45
N VAL A 181 -4.16 -7.87 28.90
CA VAL A 181 -3.64 -6.88 27.94
C VAL A 181 -4.44 -6.91 26.63
N ALA A 182 -4.81 -8.09 26.15
CA ALA A 182 -5.67 -8.22 24.98
C ALA A 182 -7.03 -7.54 25.19
N ASP A 183 -7.62 -7.66 26.38
CA ASP A 183 -8.85 -6.96 26.76
C ASP A 183 -8.66 -5.44 26.77
N THR A 184 -7.56 -4.96 27.36
CA THR A 184 -7.25 -3.53 27.40
C THR A 184 -7.02 -2.95 25.99
N VAL A 185 -6.26 -3.65 25.15
CA VAL A 185 -6.04 -3.26 23.74
C VAL A 185 -7.36 -3.24 22.99
N ASP A 186 -8.17 -4.28 23.10
CA ASP A 186 -9.47 -4.37 22.43
C ASP A 186 -10.40 -3.21 22.82
N ARG A 187 -10.53 -2.94 24.13
CA ARG A 187 -11.35 -1.83 24.64
C ARG A 187 -10.80 -0.45 24.23
N LEU A 188 -9.48 -0.30 24.14
CA LEU A 188 -8.86 0.94 23.65
C LEU A 188 -9.31 1.23 22.20
N TYR A 189 -9.19 0.25 21.31
CA TYR A 189 -9.63 0.44 19.93
C TYR A 189 -11.15 0.55 19.80
N ALA A 190 -11.92 -0.23 20.55
CA ALA A 190 -13.38 -0.15 20.56
C ALA A 190 -13.89 1.24 21.00
N SER A 191 -13.07 2.04 21.71
CA SER A 191 -13.45 3.41 22.08
C SER A 191 -13.52 4.39 20.91
N VAL A 192 -12.91 4.07 19.77
CA VAL A 192 -12.86 4.94 18.57
C VAL A 192 -13.34 4.23 17.29
N ILE A 193 -13.34 2.89 17.23
CA ILE A 193 -13.73 2.12 16.04
C ILE A 193 -15.22 1.78 16.12
N THR A 194 -16.04 2.48 15.36
CA THR A 194 -17.50 2.30 15.35
C THR A 194 -17.96 1.00 14.69
N ALA A 195 -17.16 0.46 13.73
CA ALA A 195 -17.42 -0.82 13.09
C ALA A 195 -17.18 -2.04 14.01
N GLY A 196 -16.65 -1.81 15.22
CA GLY A 196 -16.35 -2.85 16.19
C GLY A 196 -14.96 -3.44 16.05
N THR A 197 -14.63 -4.36 16.94
CA THR A 197 -13.33 -5.04 17.02
C THR A 197 -13.49 -6.55 16.93
N HIS A 198 -12.43 -7.22 16.46
CA HIS A 198 -12.28 -8.67 16.50
C HIS A 198 -11.04 -9.03 17.29
N ARG A 199 -11.22 -9.59 18.47
CA ARG A 199 -10.11 -10.02 19.32
C ARG A 199 -9.54 -11.34 18.84
N ALA A 200 -8.33 -11.30 18.29
CA ALA A 200 -7.57 -12.47 17.89
C ALA A 200 -7.02 -13.21 19.12
N SER A 201 -6.79 -14.52 18.99
CA SER A 201 -6.32 -15.38 20.10
C SER A 201 -4.86 -15.14 20.49
N SER A 202 -4.08 -14.50 19.61
CA SER A 202 -2.67 -14.13 19.88
C SER A 202 -2.19 -13.04 18.90
N ILE A 203 -1.06 -12.41 19.24
CA ILE A 203 -0.36 -11.47 18.36
C ILE A 203 -0.04 -12.14 17.02
N LYS A 204 0.51 -13.35 17.01
CA LYS A 204 0.83 -14.09 15.76
C LYS A 204 -0.38 -14.34 14.88
N VAL A 205 -1.55 -14.60 15.46
CA VAL A 205 -2.80 -14.78 14.68
C VAL A 205 -3.22 -13.45 14.03
N ALA A 206 -3.14 -12.35 14.74
CA ALA A 206 -3.49 -11.04 14.21
C ALA A 206 -2.51 -10.59 13.10
N GLU A 207 -1.20 -10.83 13.26
CA GLU A 207 -0.18 -10.61 12.23
C GLU A 207 -0.46 -11.47 10.97
N ALA A 208 -0.77 -12.76 11.17
CA ALA A 208 -1.11 -13.68 10.09
C ALA A 208 -2.37 -13.21 9.34
N ALA A 209 -3.41 -12.79 10.05
CA ALA A 209 -4.65 -12.30 9.45
C ALA A 209 -4.39 -11.14 8.48
N LYS A 210 -3.55 -10.17 8.88
CA LYS A 210 -3.20 -9.03 8.04
C LYS A 210 -2.51 -9.45 6.75
N VAL A 211 -1.48 -10.25 6.85
CA VAL A 211 -0.65 -10.59 5.69
C VAL A 211 -1.39 -11.45 4.67
N ILE A 212 -2.33 -12.32 5.12
CA ILE A 212 -3.11 -13.16 4.20
C ILE A 212 -4.20 -12.38 3.46
N GLU A 213 -4.74 -11.27 3.99
CA GLU A 213 -5.72 -10.43 3.30
C GLU A 213 -5.15 -9.93 1.95
N ASN A 214 -3.93 -9.43 1.96
CA ASN A 214 -3.26 -8.93 0.76
C ASN A 214 -2.68 -10.07 -0.10
N THR A 215 -2.16 -11.12 0.52
CA THR A 215 -1.68 -12.31 -0.22
C THR A 215 -2.82 -12.98 -1.00
N GLN A 216 -4.00 -13.12 -0.41
CA GLN A 216 -5.18 -13.67 -1.09
C GLN A 216 -5.60 -12.81 -2.28
N ARG A 217 -5.57 -11.47 -2.13
CA ARG A 217 -5.87 -10.54 -3.22
C ARG A 217 -4.85 -10.63 -4.34
N ASP A 218 -3.57 -10.66 -4.00
CA ASP A 218 -2.46 -10.83 -4.95
C ASP A 218 -2.59 -12.11 -5.78
N LEU A 219 -2.88 -13.22 -5.13
CA LEU A 219 -3.06 -14.52 -5.80
C LEU A 219 -4.28 -14.55 -6.72
N ASN A 220 -5.40 -13.93 -6.33
CA ASN A 220 -6.56 -13.84 -7.20
C ASN A 220 -6.29 -12.97 -8.43
N ILE A 221 -5.51 -11.88 -8.28
CA ILE A 221 -5.08 -11.09 -9.44
C ILE A 221 -4.11 -11.89 -10.30
N ALA A 222 -3.18 -12.64 -9.71
CA ALA A 222 -2.27 -13.50 -10.45
C ALA A 222 -3.02 -14.55 -11.29
N LEU A 223 -4.07 -15.16 -10.75
CA LEU A 223 -4.92 -16.08 -11.48
C LEU A 223 -5.56 -15.41 -12.70
N VAL A 224 -6.19 -14.25 -12.54
CA VAL A 224 -6.83 -13.56 -13.68
C VAL A 224 -5.81 -12.98 -14.67
N ASN A 225 -4.61 -12.62 -14.23
CA ASN A 225 -3.49 -12.26 -15.10
C ASN A 225 -3.04 -13.46 -15.96
N GLU A 226 -2.90 -14.65 -15.36
CA GLU A 226 -2.58 -15.87 -16.10
C GLU A 226 -3.68 -16.23 -17.09
N LEU A 227 -4.97 -16.10 -16.69
CA LEU A 227 -6.10 -16.29 -17.59
C LEU A 227 -6.06 -15.32 -18.77
N ALA A 228 -5.72 -14.04 -18.56
CA ALA A 228 -5.56 -13.07 -19.63
C ALA A 228 -4.45 -13.50 -20.63
N MET A 229 -3.32 -13.99 -20.12
CA MET A 229 -2.24 -14.52 -20.98
C MET A 229 -2.65 -15.78 -21.75
N ILE A 230 -3.46 -16.66 -21.16
CA ILE A 230 -4.00 -17.85 -21.81
C ILE A 230 -5.02 -17.46 -22.90
N PHE A 231 -6.00 -16.64 -22.56
CA PHE A 231 -7.08 -16.24 -23.46
C PHE A 231 -6.57 -15.42 -24.64
N LYS A 232 -5.55 -14.60 -24.45
CA LYS A 232 -4.86 -13.91 -25.52
C LYS A 232 -4.30 -14.89 -26.58
N ARG A 233 -3.68 -16.00 -26.14
CA ARG A 233 -3.17 -17.05 -27.06
C ARG A 233 -4.28 -17.81 -27.77
N MET A 234 -5.47 -17.87 -27.18
CA MET A 234 -6.67 -18.50 -27.73
C MET A 234 -7.51 -17.55 -28.59
N ASN A 235 -7.12 -16.29 -28.66
CA ASN A 235 -7.88 -15.21 -29.31
C ASN A 235 -9.30 -15.04 -28.69
N ILE A 236 -9.36 -15.17 -27.37
CA ILE A 236 -10.57 -14.98 -26.56
C ILE A 236 -10.42 -13.68 -25.77
N ASP A 237 -11.49 -12.89 -25.70
CA ASP A 237 -11.52 -11.67 -24.90
C ASP A 237 -11.68 -11.99 -23.41
N THR A 238 -10.72 -11.56 -22.59
CA THR A 238 -10.69 -11.85 -21.16
C THR A 238 -11.88 -11.23 -20.43
N GLN A 239 -12.26 -10.01 -20.77
CA GLN A 239 -13.37 -9.30 -20.11
C GLN A 239 -14.69 -10.01 -20.34
N GLU A 240 -14.97 -10.46 -21.55
CA GLU A 240 -16.20 -11.21 -21.88
C GLU A 240 -16.30 -12.53 -21.08
N VAL A 241 -15.16 -13.22 -20.89
CA VAL A 241 -15.14 -14.45 -20.07
C VAL A 241 -15.39 -14.11 -18.61
N LEU A 242 -14.76 -13.06 -18.07
CA LEU A 242 -14.93 -12.66 -16.68
C LEU A 242 -16.35 -12.14 -16.40
N GLU A 243 -16.98 -11.48 -17.37
CA GLU A 243 -18.39 -11.06 -17.28
C GLU A 243 -19.33 -12.27 -17.23
N ALA A 244 -19.12 -13.22 -18.16
CA ALA A 244 -19.92 -14.46 -18.19
C ALA A 244 -19.74 -15.27 -16.89
N ALA A 245 -18.49 -15.45 -16.42
CA ALA A 245 -18.21 -16.15 -15.16
C ALA A 245 -18.79 -15.42 -13.94
N GLY A 246 -18.76 -14.08 -13.97
CA GLY A 246 -19.28 -13.20 -12.93
C GLY A 246 -20.80 -13.24 -12.73
N THR A 247 -21.53 -13.84 -13.66
CA THR A 247 -22.98 -14.11 -13.46
C THR A 247 -23.25 -15.12 -12.35
N LYS A 248 -22.22 -15.90 -11.97
CA LYS A 248 -22.33 -16.83 -10.86
C LYS A 248 -22.11 -16.09 -9.53
N TRP A 249 -23.02 -16.22 -8.60
CA TRP A 249 -23.08 -15.46 -7.35
C TRP A 249 -21.82 -15.52 -6.47
N ASN A 250 -21.03 -16.59 -6.57
CA ASN A 250 -19.81 -16.78 -5.76
C ASN A 250 -18.51 -16.58 -6.56
N PHE A 251 -18.58 -16.05 -7.79
CA PHE A 251 -17.40 -15.69 -8.55
C PHE A 251 -16.86 -14.34 -8.07
N LEU A 252 -15.58 -14.29 -7.71
CA LEU A 252 -14.98 -13.07 -7.20
C LEU A 252 -14.60 -12.13 -8.36
N PRO A 253 -14.94 -10.83 -8.29
CA PRO A 253 -14.82 -9.89 -9.43
C PRO A 253 -13.40 -9.31 -9.58
N PHE A 254 -12.38 -10.16 -9.56
CA PHE A 254 -11.02 -9.73 -9.86
C PHE A 254 -10.84 -9.45 -11.36
N ARG A 255 -9.94 -8.54 -11.68
CA ARG A 255 -9.59 -8.15 -13.04
C ARG A 255 -8.08 -8.25 -13.25
N PRO A 256 -7.60 -8.52 -14.48
CA PRO A 256 -6.17 -8.50 -14.76
C PRO A 256 -5.62 -7.07 -14.64
N GLY A 257 -4.32 -6.97 -14.37
CA GLY A 257 -3.67 -5.67 -14.26
C GLY A 257 -2.30 -5.73 -13.61
N LEU A 258 -1.69 -4.56 -13.54
CA LEU A 258 -0.41 -4.37 -12.86
C LEU A 258 -0.64 -4.30 -11.34
N VAL A 259 0.12 -5.07 -10.57
CA VAL A 259 0.00 -5.15 -9.11
C VAL A 259 1.15 -4.38 -8.46
N GLY A 260 0.90 -3.12 -8.16
CA GLY A 260 1.82 -2.21 -7.49
C GLY A 260 1.38 -1.81 -6.08
N GLY A 261 1.97 -0.74 -5.56
CA GLY A 261 1.69 -0.16 -4.25
C GLY A 261 2.40 -0.84 -3.09
N HIS A 262 2.11 -0.36 -1.86
CA HIS A 262 2.82 -0.76 -0.64
C HIS A 262 2.37 -2.08 -0.05
N CYS A 263 1.16 -2.55 -0.38
CA CYS A 263 0.53 -3.64 0.34
C CYS A 263 0.46 -4.90 -0.51
N ILE A 264 -0.32 -4.89 -1.61
CA ILE A 264 -0.63 -6.11 -2.36
C ILE A 264 0.64 -6.73 -2.97
N GLY A 265 1.55 -5.89 -3.48
CA GLY A 265 2.81 -6.32 -4.08
C GLY A 265 3.94 -6.61 -3.08
N VAL A 266 3.76 -6.30 -1.80
CA VAL A 266 4.79 -6.35 -0.75
C VAL A 266 4.48 -7.38 0.32
N ASP A 267 3.27 -7.38 0.90
CA ASP A 267 2.91 -8.26 2.01
C ASP A 267 3.11 -9.77 1.74
N PRO A 268 2.88 -10.29 0.49
CA PRO A 268 3.19 -11.69 0.21
C PRO A 268 4.65 -12.06 0.48
N TYR A 269 5.60 -11.13 0.28
CA TYR A 269 7.02 -11.38 0.56
C TYR A 269 7.31 -11.53 2.05
N TYR A 270 6.57 -10.84 2.91
CA TYR A 270 6.64 -11.05 4.35
C TYR A 270 6.29 -12.48 4.73
N LEU A 271 5.19 -13.00 4.18
CA LEU A 271 4.76 -14.37 4.46
C LEU A 271 5.71 -15.41 3.86
N THR A 272 6.23 -15.19 2.63
CA THR A 272 7.19 -16.11 1.99
C THR A 272 8.52 -16.14 2.73
N HIS A 273 9.01 -14.99 3.22
CA HIS A 273 10.20 -14.91 4.06
C HIS A 273 10.05 -15.77 5.32
N LYS A 274 8.95 -15.59 6.05
CA LYS A 274 8.69 -16.39 7.26
C LYS A 274 8.52 -17.88 6.97
N ALA A 275 7.81 -18.23 5.90
CA ALA A 275 7.65 -19.62 5.48
C ALA A 275 9.00 -20.29 5.22
N GLN A 276 9.90 -19.64 4.50
CA GLN A 276 11.24 -20.14 4.23
C GLN A 276 12.08 -20.27 5.52
N ALA A 277 11.98 -19.30 6.44
CA ALA A 277 12.68 -19.32 7.72
C ALA A 277 12.24 -20.50 8.59
N VAL A 278 11.00 -20.99 8.46
CA VAL A 278 10.52 -22.21 9.16
C VAL A 278 10.64 -23.49 8.32
N GLY A 279 11.37 -23.44 7.20
CA GLY A 279 11.68 -24.60 6.36
C GLY A 279 10.60 -24.98 5.34
N TYR A 280 9.63 -24.11 5.06
CA TYR A 280 8.58 -24.35 4.06
C TYR A 280 8.79 -23.50 2.80
N HIS A 281 8.79 -24.12 1.62
CA HIS A 281 8.83 -23.40 0.35
C HIS A 281 7.42 -23.03 -0.13
N PRO A 282 7.03 -21.73 -0.15
CA PRO A 282 5.66 -21.32 -0.45
C PRO A 282 5.41 -21.23 -1.97
N GLU A 283 5.23 -22.36 -2.65
CA GLU A 283 5.14 -22.48 -4.12
C GLU A 283 4.02 -21.63 -4.71
N VAL A 284 2.81 -21.71 -4.17
CA VAL A 284 1.63 -21.00 -4.69
C VAL A 284 1.82 -19.48 -4.62
N ILE A 285 2.29 -18.97 -3.48
CA ILE A 285 2.49 -17.53 -3.28
C ILE A 285 3.61 -17.01 -4.20
N LEU A 286 4.73 -17.71 -4.27
CA LEU A 286 5.85 -17.34 -5.15
C LEU A 286 5.48 -17.42 -6.63
N SER A 287 4.66 -18.40 -7.03
CA SER A 287 4.15 -18.50 -8.41
C SER A 287 3.26 -17.32 -8.75
N GLY A 288 2.33 -16.94 -7.86
CA GLY A 288 1.49 -15.76 -8.05
C GLY A 288 2.32 -14.48 -8.18
N ARG A 289 3.31 -14.30 -7.29
CA ARG A 289 4.22 -13.14 -7.38
C ARG A 289 4.99 -13.10 -8.69
N ARG A 290 5.50 -14.23 -9.17
CA ARG A 290 6.21 -14.31 -10.46
C ARG A 290 5.31 -13.90 -11.63
N ILE A 291 4.04 -14.30 -11.63
CA ILE A 291 3.07 -13.91 -12.67
C ILE A 291 2.85 -12.39 -12.60
N ASN A 292 2.49 -11.85 -11.43
CA ASN A 292 2.21 -10.43 -11.26
C ASN A 292 3.42 -9.54 -11.57
N ASP A 293 4.62 -9.93 -11.13
CA ASP A 293 5.87 -9.21 -11.43
C ASP A 293 6.23 -9.28 -12.92
N GLY A 294 5.77 -10.31 -13.64
CA GLY A 294 6.00 -10.46 -15.10
C GLY A 294 5.04 -9.66 -15.97
N MET A 295 3.98 -9.08 -15.42
CA MET A 295 2.93 -8.42 -16.22
C MET A 295 3.42 -7.19 -16.98
N GLY A 296 4.35 -6.41 -16.43
CA GLY A 296 4.92 -5.25 -17.12
C GLY A 296 5.60 -5.65 -18.43
N ARG A 297 6.42 -6.71 -18.38
CA ARG A 297 7.06 -7.29 -19.59
C ARG A 297 6.04 -7.83 -20.57
N PHE A 298 5.04 -8.53 -20.07
CA PHE A 298 3.98 -9.07 -20.94
C PHE A 298 3.28 -7.95 -21.71
N VAL A 299 2.88 -6.87 -21.03
CA VAL A 299 2.22 -5.71 -21.65
C VAL A 299 3.11 -5.06 -22.70
N ALA A 300 4.37 -4.78 -22.39
CA ALA A 300 5.31 -4.18 -23.34
C ALA A 300 5.52 -5.07 -24.57
N SER A 301 5.71 -6.38 -24.37
CA SER A 301 5.86 -7.35 -25.45
C SER A 301 4.62 -7.42 -26.36
N GLU A 302 3.41 -7.39 -25.80
CA GLU A 302 2.19 -7.39 -26.62
C GLU A 302 1.99 -6.10 -27.41
N LEU A 303 2.34 -4.94 -26.84
CA LEU A 303 2.37 -3.68 -27.57
C LEU A 303 3.33 -3.73 -28.75
N VAL A 304 4.57 -4.20 -28.51
CA VAL A 304 5.60 -4.31 -29.55
C VAL A 304 5.16 -5.24 -30.67
N LYS A 305 4.57 -6.40 -30.37
CA LYS A 305 4.02 -7.31 -31.37
C LYS A 305 2.94 -6.63 -32.23
N ALA A 306 2.00 -5.93 -31.60
CA ALA A 306 0.94 -5.24 -32.31
C ALA A 306 1.46 -4.08 -33.18
N MET A 307 2.54 -3.41 -32.76
CA MET A 307 3.21 -2.41 -33.58
C MET A 307 3.86 -3.07 -34.81
N LEU A 308 4.54 -4.21 -34.65
CA LEU A 308 5.15 -4.97 -35.74
C LEU A 308 4.10 -5.48 -36.75
N ASP A 309 2.98 -6.00 -36.29
CA ASP A 309 1.87 -6.46 -37.12
C ASP A 309 1.29 -5.32 -38.00
N ARG A 310 1.47 -4.07 -37.57
CA ARG A 310 1.09 -2.86 -38.34
C ARG A 310 2.24 -2.24 -39.13
N CYS A 311 3.35 -2.93 -39.24
CA CYS A 311 4.55 -2.41 -39.89
C CYS A 311 5.07 -1.11 -39.27
N ILE A 312 4.84 -0.88 -37.98
CA ILE A 312 5.41 0.23 -37.25
C ILE A 312 6.83 -0.14 -36.83
N GLN A 313 7.80 0.72 -37.15
CA GLN A 313 9.18 0.53 -36.74
C GLN A 313 9.30 0.75 -35.21
N VAL A 314 9.65 -0.29 -34.47
CA VAL A 314 9.73 -0.24 -32.98
C VAL A 314 10.98 0.52 -32.53
N ASN A 315 12.14 0.23 -33.11
CA ASN A 315 13.38 0.93 -32.78
C ASN A 315 13.28 2.43 -33.15
N GLY A 316 13.35 3.28 -32.12
CA GLY A 316 13.15 4.73 -32.25
C GLY A 316 11.68 5.17 -32.25
N ALA A 317 10.73 4.26 -32.04
CA ALA A 317 9.32 4.61 -31.89
C ALA A 317 9.08 5.48 -30.64
N ARG A 318 7.98 6.21 -30.65
CA ARG A 318 7.54 7.04 -29.51
C ARG A 318 6.23 6.52 -28.96
N VAL A 319 6.21 6.16 -27.70
CA VAL A 319 5.03 5.64 -26.99
C VAL A 319 4.60 6.60 -25.89
N LEU A 320 3.29 6.85 -25.79
CA LEU A 320 2.69 7.58 -24.67
C LEU A 320 2.17 6.58 -23.64
N THR A 321 2.61 6.72 -22.40
CA THR A 321 2.01 6.04 -21.24
C THR A 321 1.12 7.03 -20.48
N MET A 322 -0.18 6.74 -20.41
CA MET A 322 -1.18 7.52 -19.70
C MET A 322 -1.44 6.90 -18.31
N GLY A 323 -0.95 7.60 -17.29
CA GLY A 323 -0.93 7.15 -15.89
C GLY A 323 0.39 6.51 -15.49
N LEU A 324 0.90 6.91 -14.33
CA LEU A 324 2.11 6.39 -13.70
C LEU A 324 1.87 5.96 -12.25
N THR A 325 0.86 6.52 -11.58
CA THR A 325 0.51 6.15 -10.20
C THR A 325 0.17 4.66 -10.09
N PHE A 326 0.35 4.08 -8.90
CA PHE A 326 0.00 2.66 -8.72
C PHE A 326 -1.52 2.40 -8.71
N LYS A 327 -2.32 3.43 -8.49
CA LYS A 327 -3.79 3.37 -8.38
C LYS A 327 -4.42 4.62 -8.95
N GLU A 328 -5.64 4.47 -9.48
CA GLU A 328 -6.44 5.58 -9.98
C GLU A 328 -6.79 6.62 -8.90
N ASN A 329 -6.77 7.89 -9.29
CA ASN A 329 -7.16 9.05 -8.47
C ASN A 329 -6.40 9.16 -7.13
N CYS A 330 -5.16 8.74 -7.12
CA CYS A 330 -4.29 8.74 -5.95
C CYS A 330 -2.90 9.27 -6.35
N PRO A 331 -2.36 10.31 -5.68
CA PRO A 331 -1.06 10.91 -6.04
C PRO A 331 0.13 10.12 -5.49
N ASP A 332 0.08 8.79 -5.51
CA ASP A 332 1.12 7.93 -4.96
C ASP A 332 1.82 7.10 -6.05
N LEU A 333 3.12 7.30 -6.17
CA LEU A 333 3.98 6.67 -7.18
C LEU A 333 4.69 5.42 -6.68
N ARG A 334 4.73 5.21 -5.37
CA ARG A 334 5.58 4.19 -4.76
C ARG A 334 5.22 2.78 -5.25
N ASN A 335 6.24 2.03 -5.67
CA ASN A 335 6.10 0.67 -6.21
C ASN A 335 5.11 0.55 -7.38
N THR A 336 4.93 1.59 -8.19
CA THR A 336 4.13 1.46 -9.40
C THR A 336 4.75 0.44 -10.35
N ARG A 337 3.93 -0.44 -10.92
CA ARG A 337 4.38 -1.42 -11.92
C ARG A 337 4.29 -0.91 -13.35
N VAL A 338 3.79 0.28 -13.54
CA VAL A 338 3.85 0.97 -14.83
C VAL A 338 5.31 1.23 -15.23
N ILE A 339 6.20 1.43 -14.24
CA ILE A 339 7.63 1.56 -14.50
C ILE A 339 8.24 0.34 -15.19
N ASP A 340 7.75 -0.87 -14.91
CA ASP A 340 8.23 -2.09 -15.55
C ASP A 340 7.87 -2.12 -17.05
N VAL A 341 6.68 -1.61 -17.41
CA VAL A 341 6.27 -1.42 -18.82
C VAL A 341 7.18 -0.41 -19.52
N ILE A 342 7.43 0.72 -18.86
CA ILE A 342 8.26 1.80 -19.40
C ILE A 342 9.69 1.31 -19.66
N ARG A 343 10.31 0.67 -18.67
CA ARG A 343 11.68 0.15 -18.78
C ARG A 343 11.80 -0.92 -19.87
N GLU A 344 10.87 -1.85 -19.91
CA GLU A 344 10.85 -2.88 -20.97
C GLU A 344 10.71 -2.27 -22.36
N LEU A 345 9.89 -1.22 -22.55
CA LEU A 345 9.80 -0.50 -23.82
C LEU A 345 11.11 0.23 -24.15
N GLN A 346 11.77 0.81 -23.16
CA GLN A 346 13.08 1.45 -23.35
C GLN A 346 14.16 0.45 -23.75
N ASP A 347 14.10 -0.80 -23.26
CA ASP A 347 15.00 -1.89 -23.68
C ASP A 347 14.82 -2.26 -25.15
N TYR A 348 13.63 -2.00 -25.75
CA TYR A 348 13.39 -2.07 -27.21
C TYR A 348 13.82 -0.79 -27.96
N ASN A 349 14.53 0.14 -27.30
CA ASN A 349 14.91 1.44 -27.84
C ASN A 349 13.72 2.32 -28.26
N VAL A 350 12.62 2.24 -27.49
CA VAL A 350 11.42 3.08 -27.62
C VAL A 350 11.57 4.31 -26.70
N THR A 351 11.27 5.49 -27.21
CA THR A 351 11.12 6.69 -26.40
C THR A 351 9.75 6.68 -25.74
N VAL A 352 9.70 6.76 -24.40
CA VAL A 352 8.44 6.74 -23.66
C VAL A 352 8.17 8.09 -23.03
N ASP A 353 7.09 8.74 -23.44
CA ASP A 353 6.53 9.90 -22.76
C ASP A 353 5.52 9.43 -21.70
N VAL A 354 5.54 10.06 -20.55
CA VAL A 354 4.63 9.75 -19.44
C VAL A 354 3.76 10.95 -19.14
N TYR A 355 2.46 10.75 -19.14
CA TYR A 355 1.47 11.76 -18.76
C TYR A 355 0.58 11.24 -17.63
N ASP A 356 0.59 11.93 -16.50
CA ASP A 356 -0.28 11.62 -15.36
C ASP A 356 -0.66 12.93 -14.63
N PRO A 357 -1.96 13.27 -14.54
CA PRO A 357 -2.41 14.52 -13.92
C PRO A 357 -2.30 14.53 -12.39
N TRP A 358 -2.01 13.39 -11.75
CA TRP A 358 -2.00 13.23 -10.29
C TRP A 358 -0.62 13.30 -9.67
N ILE A 359 0.45 13.18 -10.47
CA ILE A 359 1.81 13.05 -9.94
C ILE A 359 2.51 14.40 -9.75
N ASN A 360 3.46 14.40 -8.80
CA ASN A 360 4.45 15.47 -8.69
C ASN A 360 5.64 15.12 -9.59
N PRO A 361 6.02 15.99 -10.58
CA PRO A 361 7.13 15.73 -11.48
C PRO A 361 8.48 15.52 -10.77
N ASP A 362 8.75 16.27 -9.70
CA ASP A 362 10.00 16.16 -8.94
C ASP A 362 10.09 14.82 -8.19
N GLU A 363 8.96 14.31 -7.72
CA GLU A 363 8.87 13.00 -7.08
C GLU A 363 9.10 11.88 -8.10
N ALA A 364 8.45 11.94 -9.27
CA ALA A 364 8.63 10.97 -10.35
C ALA A 364 10.09 10.91 -10.84
N TYR A 365 10.74 12.08 -10.92
CA TYR A 365 12.15 12.13 -11.27
C TYR A 365 13.05 11.54 -10.18
N ARG A 366 12.79 11.83 -8.91
CA ARG A 366 13.55 11.32 -7.77
C ARG A 366 13.45 9.81 -7.62
N GLU A 367 12.23 9.27 -7.77
CA GLU A 367 11.95 7.84 -7.56
C GLU A 367 12.37 6.98 -8.76
N TYR A 368 12.14 7.47 -9.98
CA TYR A 368 12.27 6.63 -11.18
C TYR A 368 13.14 7.21 -12.27
N GLY A 369 13.63 8.46 -12.15
CA GLY A 369 14.34 9.18 -13.20
C GLY A 369 13.42 9.59 -14.37
N ILE A 370 12.10 9.60 -14.18
CA ILE A 370 11.12 9.95 -15.21
C ILE A 370 10.77 11.43 -15.08
N GLN A 371 10.85 12.15 -16.24
CA GLN A 371 10.32 13.49 -16.38
C GLN A 371 8.97 13.42 -17.09
N PRO A 372 7.84 13.57 -16.37
CA PRO A 372 6.52 13.57 -16.99
C PRO A 372 6.33 14.78 -17.92
N ILE A 373 5.53 14.59 -18.97
CA ILE A 373 5.14 15.70 -19.85
C ILE A 373 3.91 16.42 -19.29
N GLU A 374 3.82 17.73 -19.50
CA GLU A 374 2.67 18.53 -19.05
C GLU A 374 1.40 18.20 -19.85
N LYS A 375 1.56 17.93 -21.15
CA LYS A 375 0.44 17.62 -22.06
C LYS A 375 0.91 16.73 -23.21
N PRO A 376 0.13 15.68 -23.56
CA PRO A 376 0.40 14.87 -24.74
C PRO A 376 0.30 15.67 -26.04
N GLN A 377 1.15 15.32 -27.01
CA GLN A 377 1.19 15.94 -28.33
C GLN A 377 0.29 15.17 -29.30
N VAL A 378 -0.54 15.91 -30.08
CA VAL A 378 -1.40 15.33 -31.11
C VAL A 378 -0.56 14.74 -32.25
N ALA A 379 -1.00 13.62 -32.85
CA ALA A 379 -0.40 12.91 -33.99
C ALA A 379 1.10 12.59 -33.81
N SER A 380 1.53 12.23 -32.61
CA SER A 380 2.96 12.13 -32.27
C SER A 380 3.40 10.75 -31.81
N TYR A 381 2.47 9.85 -31.49
CA TYR A 381 2.79 8.56 -30.86
C TYR A 381 2.52 7.37 -31.76
N ASP A 382 3.45 6.43 -31.79
CA ASP A 382 3.35 5.15 -32.49
C ASP A 382 2.60 4.09 -31.66
N GLY A 383 2.55 4.30 -30.34
CA GLY A 383 1.77 3.51 -29.38
C GLY A 383 1.25 4.39 -28.24
N ILE A 384 0.09 4.03 -27.71
CA ILE A 384 -0.53 4.68 -26.56
C ILE A 384 -0.95 3.58 -25.58
N VAL A 385 -0.48 3.66 -24.34
CA VAL A 385 -0.82 2.72 -23.25
C VAL A 385 -1.62 3.46 -22.20
N LEU A 386 -2.88 3.08 -22.01
CA LEU A 386 -3.71 3.56 -20.93
C LEU A 386 -3.50 2.64 -19.71
N ALA A 387 -2.57 3.05 -18.85
CA ALA A 387 -2.05 2.21 -17.78
C ALA A 387 -2.80 2.36 -16.45
N VAL A 388 -3.39 3.55 -16.19
CA VAL A 388 -4.14 3.85 -14.95
C VAL A 388 -5.49 4.49 -15.32
N ALA A 389 -6.55 4.08 -14.62
CA ALA A 389 -7.92 4.52 -14.93
C ALA A 389 -8.32 5.80 -14.15
N HIS A 390 -7.55 6.88 -14.29
CA HIS A 390 -7.93 8.17 -13.70
C HIS A 390 -9.26 8.68 -14.27
N ASN A 391 -10.00 9.42 -13.46
CA ASN A 391 -11.28 9.98 -13.89
C ASN A 391 -11.15 10.91 -15.12
N GLU A 392 -10.05 11.63 -15.22
CA GLU A 392 -9.71 12.46 -16.36
C GLU A 392 -9.62 11.63 -17.64
N PHE A 393 -9.00 10.45 -17.59
CA PHE A 393 -8.90 9.56 -18.74
C PHE A 393 -10.23 8.89 -19.09
N LYS A 394 -11.03 8.53 -18.06
CA LYS A 394 -12.39 7.99 -18.25
C LYS A 394 -13.34 9.03 -18.91
N ALA A 395 -13.11 10.29 -18.65
CA ALA A 395 -13.90 11.38 -19.22
C ALA A 395 -13.48 11.73 -20.68
N MET A 396 -12.30 11.30 -21.13
CA MET A 396 -11.83 11.55 -22.49
C MET A 396 -12.54 10.63 -23.49
N PRO A 397 -13.13 11.15 -24.58
CA PRO A 397 -13.61 10.30 -25.66
C PRO A 397 -12.47 9.49 -26.29
N ALA A 398 -12.76 8.26 -26.69
CA ALA A 398 -11.75 7.39 -27.35
C ALA A 398 -11.14 8.05 -28.60
N SER A 399 -11.92 8.85 -29.33
CA SER A 399 -11.45 9.61 -30.50
C SER A 399 -10.39 10.66 -30.12
N GLU A 400 -10.49 11.29 -28.95
CA GLU A 400 -9.50 12.27 -28.47
C GLU A 400 -8.18 11.57 -28.14
N ILE A 401 -8.24 10.42 -27.47
CA ILE A 401 -7.03 9.61 -27.17
C ILE A 401 -6.40 9.13 -28.48
N ARG A 402 -7.20 8.67 -29.44
CA ARG A 402 -6.71 8.24 -30.75
C ARG A 402 -6.02 9.36 -31.55
N GLN A 403 -6.47 10.62 -31.42
CA GLN A 403 -5.84 11.77 -32.09
C GLN A 403 -4.41 12.05 -31.60
N LEU A 404 -3.99 11.52 -30.46
CA LEU A 404 -2.61 11.61 -29.98
C LEU A 404 -1.67 10.72 -30.81
N GLY A 405 -2.20 9.62 -31.36
CA GLY A 405 -1.47 8.70 -32.21
C GLY A 405 -1.21 9.26 -33.61
N ARG A 406 -0.15 8.77 -34.25
CA ARG A 406 0.10 8.94 -35.69
C ARG A 406 -0.95 8.19 -36.51
N ASP A 407 -0.94 8.33 -37.85
CA ASP A 407 -1.88 7.62 -38.73
C ASP A 407 -1.86 6.10 -38.46
N ALA A 408 -0.67 5.52 -38.36
CA ALA A 408 -0.48 4.15 -37.90
C ALA A 408 0.01 4.16 -36.46
N HIS A 409 -0.83 3.70 -35.54
CA HIS A 409 -0.50 3.57 -34.11
C HIS A 409 -1.24 2.40 -33.48
N VAL A 410 -0.85 2.02 -32.26
CA VAL A 410 -1.52 1.02 -31.44
C VAL A 410 -2.05 1.69 -30.16
N LEU A 411 -3.34 1.52 -29.87
CA LEU A 411 -3.95 1.93 -28.59
C LEU A 411 -4.20 0.69 -27.72
N TYR A 412 -3.53 0.63 -26.58
CA TYR A 412 -3.61 -0.47 -25.62
C TYR A 412 -4.26 0.02 -24.30
N ASP A 413 -5.43 -0.50 -23.98
CA ASP A 413 -6.14 -0.20 -22.74
C ASP A 413 -5.94 -1.34 -21.73
N LEU A 414 -5.18 -1.09 -20.66
CA LEU A 414 -4.92 -2.07 -19.59
C LEU A 414 -6.04 -2.11 -18.55
N LYS A 415 -6.96 -1.14 -18.56
CA LYS A 415 -7.90 -0.89 -17.46
C LYS A 415 -9.37 -0.96 -17.88
N TYR A 416 -9.63 -1.38 -19.12
CA TYR A 416 -11.00 -1.45 -19.69
C TYR A 416 -11.78 -0.12 -19.54
N VAL A 417 -11.09 0.97 -19.76
CA VAL A 417 -11.66 2.33 -19.71
C VAL A 417 -12.49 2.62 -20.95
N LEU A 418 -12.02 2.12 -22.10
CA LEU A 418 -12.59 2.37 -23.42
C LEU A 418 -13.41 1.17 -23.93
N PRO A 419 -14.40 1.43 -24.80
CA PRO A 419 -15.11 0.34 -25.51
C PRO A 419 -14.14 -0.56 -26.30
N LYS A 420 -14.47 -1.84 -26.42
CA LYS A 420 -13.63 -2.84 -27.13
C LYS A 420 -13.30 -2.41 -28.54
N GLU A 421 -14.28 -1.86 -29.25
CA GLU A 421 -14.17 -1.46 -30.65
C GLU A 421 -13.28 -0.22 -30.85
N ALA A 422 -13.02 0.51 -29.79
CA ALA A 422 -12.22 1.74 -29.84
C ALA A 422 -10.72 1.50 -29.60
N VAL A 423 -10.31 0.28 -29.21
CA VAL A 423 -8.94 -0.05 -28.86
C VAL A 423 -8.40 -1.16 -29.76
N ASP A 424 -7.08 -1.26 -29.85
CA ASP A 424 -6.42 -2.31 -30.62
C ASP A 424 -6.06 -3.51 -29.74
N LEU A 425 -5.72 -3.21 -28.49
CA LEU A 425 -5.42 -4.20 -27.47
C LEU A 425 -6.12 -3.82 -26.16
N ARG A 426 -6.50 -4.85 -25.42
CA ARG A 426 -6.83 -4.77 -23.99
C ARG A 426 -6.28 -6.00 -23.27
N LEU A 427 -6.10 -5.89 -21.95
CA LEU A 427 -5.44 -6.91 -21.16
C LEU A 427 -6.34 -8.12 -20.92
#